data_2ef9ab7ad881111edc0af9716b0c1b49
#
_entry.id   2ef9ab7ad881111edc0af9716b0c1b49
#
_cell.length_a   1.000
_cell.length_b   1.000
_cell.length_c   1.000
_cell.angle_alpha   90.00
_cell.angle_beta   90.00
_cell.angle_gamma   90.00
#
_symmetry.space_group_name_H-M   'P 1'
#
loop_
_entity.id
_entity.type
_entity.pdbx_description
1 polymer ?
#
loop_
_entity_poly.entity_id
_entity_poly.type
_entity_poly.pdbx_seq_one_letter_code
_entity_poly.pdbx_strand_id
1 'polypeptide(L)'
;MKVKFLTASSLLIATLTSATLINPAHAETTSSTDNHQQTTQSQQQKTPKIDKGNNVKPVEKKERANVILPNNDRHQINDTTLGHYAPVTFVQVQSNEGTFIASGVVVGKDKLLTNKHVVDATHGNPRALKAFPSAVNQNNYPNGGFTGEQITKYPGNADLAIVKFSPNDKNQNIGEVVTPATLSDNADTNQNQPITVTGYPGDKPLATMWESRGKITQIQGEDMHYDLSTTGGNSGSPVFNSRNEVIGIHWGGAANSYNGAVFINK
;
A
#
# COMPACT_ATOMS: atom_id res chain seq x y z
N MET A 1 8.54 -17.96 -28.59
CA MET A 1 8.00 -16.92 -29.48
C MET A 1 8.25 -15.58 -28.81
N LYS A 2 9.20 -14.78 -29.32
CA LYS A 2 9.63 -13.53 -28.67
C LYS A 2 8.71 -12.39 -29.09
N VAL A 3 7.99 -11.79 -28.15
CA VAL A 3 7.20 -10.58 -28.40
C VAL A 3 8.08 -9.38 -28.10
N LYS A 4 8.39 -8.60 -29.13
CA LYS A 4 9.10 -7.33 -29.03
C LYS A 4 8.10 -6.21 -28.72
N PHE A 5 8.33 -5.48 -27.65
CA PHE A 5 7.62 -4.21 -27.39
C PHE A 5 8.25 -3.10 -28.25
N LEU A 6 7.42 -2.48 -29.09
CA LEU A 6 7.74 -1.27 -29.84
C LEU A 6 7.51 -0.05 -28.93
N THR A 7 8.55 0.74 -28.76
CA THR A 7 8.46 2.09 -28.19
C THR A 7 8.01 3.06 -29.28
N ALA A 8 6.88 3.72 -29.10
CA ALA A 8 6.46 4.83 -29.93
C ALA A 8 6.52 6.13 -29.11
N SER A 9 7.58 6.91 -29.34
CA SER A 9 7.64 8.32 -28.95
C SER A 9 6.95 9.15 -30.03
N SER A 10 5.90 9.85 -29.70
CA SER A 10 5.31 10.88 -30.57
C SER A 10 5.34 12.22 -29.85
N LEU A 11 6.28 13.05 -30.29
CA LEU A 11 6.41 14.46 -29.92
C LEU A 11 5.44 15.25 -30.81
N LEU A 12 4.42 15.89 -30.22
CA LEU A 12 3.54 16.81 -30.92
C LEU A 12 3.82 18.24 -30.42
N ILE A 13 4.49 19.02 -31.27
CA ILE A 13 4.68 20.46 -31.08
C ILE A 13 3.49 21.16 -31.73
N ALA A 14 2.69 21.85 -30.95
CA ALA A 14 1.66 22.77 -31.46
C ALA A 14 2.12 24.21 -31.24
N THR A 15 2.42 24.90 -32.33
CA THR A 15 2.68 26.34 -32.38
C THR A 15 1.37 27.08 -32.41
N LEU A 16 1.14 27.98 -31.43
CA LEU A 16 0.05 28.95 -31.46
C LEU A 16 0.59 30.28 -32.03
N THR A 17 0.02 30.70 -33.15
CA THR A 17 0.17 32.04 -33.70
C THR A 17 -0.92 32.97 -33.14
N SER A 18 -0.46 34.09 -32.64
CA SER A 18 -1.28 35.20 -32.14
C SER A 18 -1.88 36.01 -33.29
N ALA A 19 -3.15 36.36 -33.18
CA ALA A 19 -3.77 37.43 -33.96
C ALA A 19 -4.45 38.44 -33.04
N THR A 20 -3.91 39.65 -33.02
CA THR A 20 -4.48 40.85 -32.39
C THR A 20 -5.54 41.48 -33.32
N LEU A 21 -6.65 41.90 -32.75
CA LEU A 21 -7.52 42.92 -33.37
C LEU A 21 -8.13 43.85 -32.30
N ILE A 22 -8.08 45.14 -32.64
CA ILE A 22 -8.19 46.38 -31.91
C ILE A 22 -9.66 46.84 -31.80
N ASN A 23 -9.97 47.43 -30.63
CA ASN A 23 -11.05 48.31 -30.14
C ASN A 23 -11.76 49.20 -31.17
N PRO A 24 -12.86 49.98 -30.83
CA PRO A 24 -13.24 50.54 -29.52
C PRO A 24 -14.72 50.82 -29.18
N ALA A 25 -14.92 51.15 -27.91
CA ALA A 25 -15.71 52.31 -27.36
C ALA A 25 -17.14 52.15 -26.86
N HIS A 26 -17.25 52.66 -25.64
CA HIS A 26 -18.33 53.39 -24.92
C HIS A 26 -19.46 52.56 -24.30
N ALA A 27 -19.62 52.66 -23.09
CA ALA A 27 -19.94 53.52 -21.95
C ALA A 27 -21.10 52.94 -21.16
N GLU A 28 -21.11 52.86 -19.97
CA GLU A 28 -21.56 53.51 -18.75
C GLU A 28 -22.01 52.53 -17.65
N THR A 29 -21.38 52.75 -16.52
CA THR A 29 -21.78 52.71 -15.11
C THR A 29 -23.07 51.95 -14.73
N THR A 30 -22.94 50.95 -13.87
CA THR A 30 -23.55 50.92 -12.53
C THR A 30 -22.82 49.97 -11.60
N SER A 31 -22.45 50.46 -10.42
CA SER A 31 -21.84 49.79 -9.30
C SER A 31 -22.76 48.76 -8.67
N SER A 32 -22.27 47.52 -8.48
CA SER A 32 -22.61 46.72 -7.30
C SER A 32 -21.42 45.85 -6.91
N THR A 33 -20.87 46.23 -5.78
CA THR A 33 -19.86 45.54 -5.03
C THR A 33 -20.42 44.23 -4.53
N ASP A 34 -20.02 43.11 -5.13
CA ASP A 34 -20.09 41.80 -4.48
C ASP A 34 -18.70 41.21 -4.46
N ASN A 35 -18.05 41.45 -3.32
CA ASN A 35 -16.83 40.81 -2.91
C ASN A 35 -17.14 39.32 -2.59
N HIS A 36 -17.12 38.44 -3.58
CA HIS A 36 -16.93 37.03 -3.35
C HIS A 36 -15.42 36.78 -3.25
N GLN A 37 -14.87 37.07 -2.07
CA GLN A 37 -13.63 36.43 -1.64
C GLN A 37 -13.91 34.92 -1.50
N GLN A 38 -13.61 34.19 -2.56
CA GLN A 38 -13.45 32.75 -2.52
C GLN A 38 -12.21 32.45 -1.67
N THR A 39 -12.43 32.36 -0.36
CA THR A 39 -11.44 31.87 0.60
C THR A 39 -11.21 30.40 0.27
N THR A 40 -10.20 30.13 -0.55
CA THR A 40 -9.61 28.80 -0.69
C THR A 40 -8.97 28.47 0.68
N GLN A 41 -9.78 27.98 1.61
CA GLN A 41 -9.26 27.31 2.79
C GLN A 41 -8.52 26.07 2.31
N SER A 42 -7.21 26.19 2.15
CA SER A 42 -6.32 25.05 2.13
C SER A 42 -6.50 24.35 3.49
N GLN A 43 -7.36 23.33 3.53
CA GLN A 43 -7.46 22.43 4.67
C GLN A 43 -6.09 21.76 4.79
N GLN A 44 -5.27 22.30 5.67
CA GLN A 44 -4.00 21.73 6.06
C GLN A 44 -4.29 20.30 6.53
N GLN A 45 -3.95 19.32 5.70
CA GLN A 45 -4.26 17.92 5.93
C GLN A 45 -3.43 17.43 7.11
N LYS A 46 -4.06 17.36 8.29
CA LYS A 46 -3.41 16.94 9.53
C LYS A 46 -2.85 15.54 9.36
N THR A 47 -1.56 15.36 9.67
CA THR A 47 -0.90 14.04 9.67
C THR A 47 -1.73 13.02 10.47
N PRO A 48 -2.10 11.88 9.89
CA PRO A 48 -2.90 10.89 10.58
C PRO A 48 -2.13 10.27 11.74
N LYS A 49 -2.88 9.85 12.77
CA LYS A 49 -2.37 9.10 13.91
C LYS A 49 -2.96 7.70 13.90
N ILE A 50 -2.23 6.74 14.47
CA ILE A 50 -2.73 5.37 14.67
C ILE A 50 -3.96 5.43 15.59
N ASP A 51 -5.07 4.88 15.10
CA ASP A 51 -6.27 4.65 15.93
C ASP A 51 -6.02 3.47 16.87
N LYS A 52 -6.23 3.72 18.18
CA LYS A 52 -6.02 2.76 19.27
C LYS A 52 -7.34 2.37 19.94
N GLY A 53 -8.46 2.70 19.29
CA GLY A 53 -9.79 2.47 19.84
C GLY A 53 -10.10 0.98 20.09
N ASN A 54 -11.13 0.72 20.85
CA ASN A 54 -11.54 -0.64 21.26
C ASN A 54 -12.13 -1.47 20.11
N ASN A 55 -12.39 -0.87 18.95
CA ASN A 55 -12.95 -1.54 17.77
C ASN A 55 -11.93 -1.62 16.63
N VAL A 56 -10.68 -1.97 16.94
CA VAL A 56 -9.62 -2.23 15.96
C VAL A 56 -9.55 -3.74 15.73
N LYS A 57 -9.70 -4.17 14.48
CA LYS A 57 -9.74 -5.59 14.09
C LYS A 57 -9.00 -5.82 12.77
N PRO A 58 -8.45 -7.02 12.51
CA PRO A 58 -7.84 -7.32 11.22
C PRO A 58 -8.82 -7.23 10.05
N VAL A 59 -8.31 -6.80 8.88
CA VAL A 59 -9.00 -7.08 7.61
C VAL A 59 -8.85 -8.58 7.34
N GLU A 60 -9.97 -9.26 7.14
CA GLU A 60 -9.99 -10.69 6.82
C GLU A 60 -10.91 -10.97 5.65
N LYS A 61 -10.49 -11.91 4.80
CA LYS A 61 -11.33 -12.49 3.77
C LYS A 61 -11.86 -13.82 4.30
N LYS A 62 -13.19 -13.93 4.50
CA LYS A 62 -13.84 -15.12 5.13
C LYS A 62 -13.46 -16.46 4.48
N GLU A 63 -13.19 -16.45 3.18
CA GLU A 63 -12.87 -17.64 2.39
C GLU A 63 -11.38 -18.00 2.39
N ARG A 64 -10.53 -17.16 3.01
CA ARG A 64 -9.06 -17.28 2.98
C ARG A 64 -8.45 -16.98 4.34
N ALA A 65 -8.93 -17.70 5.36
CA ALA A 65 -8.45 -17.52 6.73
C ALA A 65 -6.95 -17.85 6.83
N ASN A 66 -6.21 -16.96 7.46
CA ASN A 66 -4.79 -17.17 7.77
C ASN A 66 -4.59 -18.34 8.73
N VAL A 67 -3.43 -18.97 8.70
CA VAL A 67 -3.11 -20.15 9.47
C VAL A 67 -1.81 -19.99 10.26
N ILE A 68 -1.89 -20.32 11.56
CA ILE A 68 -0.70 -20.58 12.38
C ILE A 68 -0.37 -22.04 12.26
N LEU A 69 0.79 -22.35 11.71
CA LEU A 69 1.29 -23.70 11.53
C LEU A 69 1.98 -24.22 12.79
N PRO A 70 2.11 -25.58 12.99
CA PRO A 70 2.70 -26.13 14.19
C PRO A 70 4.14 -25.69 14.50
N ASN A 71 4.93 -25.39 13.48
CA ASN A 71 6.30 -24.87 13.57
C ASN A 71 6.35 -23.33 13.50
N ASN A 72 5.45 -22.67 14.20
CA ASN A 72 5.36 -21.20 14.23
C ASN A 72 6.69 -20.56 14.69
N ASP A 73 7.41 -19.96 13.75
CA ASP A 73 8.72 -19.33 13.92
C ASP A 73 8.69 -17.80 13.87
N ARG A 74 7.51 -17.22 14.09
CA ARG A 74 7.33 -15.76 14.04
C ARG A 74 8.16 -15.05 15.09
N HIS A 75 8.96 -14.06 14.68
CA HIS A 75 9.73 -13.21 15.59
C HIS A 75 9.49 -11.74 15.34
N GLN A 76 9.59 -10.94 16.40
CA GLN A 76 9.38 -9.50 16.33
C GLN A 76 10.58 -8.80 15.71
N ILE A 77 10.34 -7.86 14.81
CA ILE A 77 11.34 -6.96 14.25
C ILE A 77 11.36 -5.69 15.09
N ASN A 78 12.49 -5.45 15.78
CA ASN A 78 12.68 -4.27 16.60
C ASN A 78 13.23 -3.09 15.80
N ASP A 79 14.14 -3.35 14.85
CA ASP A 79 14.75 -2.33 13.99
C ASP A 79 13.96 -2.16 12.69
N THR A 80 12.73 -1.69 12.80
CA THR A 80 11.78 -1.58 11.68
C THR A 80 12.19 -0.58 10.60
N THR A 81 13.14 0.31 10.90
CA THR A 81 13.62 1.37 9.97
C THR A 81 14.82 0.95 9.12
N LEU A 82 15.35 -0.27 9.32
CA LEU A 82 16.57 -0.73 8.66
C LEU A 82 16.27 -1.63 7.46
N GLY A 83 17.06 -1.44 6.39
CA GLY A 83 17.08 -2.30 5.21
C GLY A 83 15.71 -2.52 4.59
N HIS A 84 15.40 -3.78 4.26
CA HIS A 84 14.14 -4.18 3.63
C HIS A 84 12.92 -4.11 4.55
N TYR A 85 13.10 -3.89 5.85
CA TYR A 85 12.00 -3.66 6.80
C TYR A 85 11.43 -2.23 6.68
N ALA A 86 12.27 -1.25 6.33
CA ALA A 86 11.86 0.16 6.29
C ALA A 86 10.60 0.43 5.45
N PRO A 87 10.43 -0.13 4.23
CA PRO A 87 9.22 0.08 3.42
C PRO A 87 8.00 -0.72 3.89
N VAL A 88 8.14 -1.68 4.82
CA VAL A 88 7.01 -2.45 5.36
C VAL A 88 6.13 -1.53 6.20
N THR A 89 4.85 -1.52 5.92
CA THR A 89 3.94 -0.47 6.36
C THR A 89 2.76 -1.04 7.12
N PHE A 90 2.50 -0.51 8.32
CA PHE A 90 1.26 -0.72 9.03
C PHE A 90 0.14 0.07 8.35
N VAL A 91 -0.97 -0.59 8.05
CA VAL A 91 -2.13 -0.01 7.37
C VAL A 91 -3.34 -0.03 8.27
N GLN A 92 -4.05 1.08 8.34
CA GLN A 92 -5.39 1.16 8.95
C GLN A 92 -6.42 1.62 7.92
N VAL A 93 -7.59 1.00 7.93
CA VAL A 93 -8.76 1.43 7.17
C VAL A 93 -9.85 1.82 8.14
N GLN A 94 -10.23 3.08 8.13
CA GLN A 94 -11.29 3.63 8.97
C GLN A 94 -12.63 3.52 8.25
N SER A 95 -13.62 2.89 8.88
CA SER A 95 -14.97 2.74 8.35
C SER A 95 -16.01 2.98 9.43
N ASN A 96 -17.29 2.99 9.05
CA ASN A 96 -18.41 3.08 10.01
C ASN A 96 -18.51 1.83 10.91
N GLU A 97 -17.89 0.72 10.52
CA GLU A 97 -17.87 -0.55 11.28
C GLU A 97 -16.70 -0.64 12.26
N GLY A 98 -15.83 0.38 12.30
CA GLY A 98 -14.63 0.43 13.10
C GLY A 98 -13.37 0.64 12.28
N THR A 99 -12.21 0.42 12.90
CA THR A 99 -10.90 0.50 12.27
C THR A 99 -10.38 -0.89 11.97
N PHE A 100 -10.09 -1.14 10.70
CA PHE A 100 -9.46 -2.39 10.25
C PHE A 100 -7.96 -2.21 10.15
N ILE A 101 -7.19 -3.27 10.46
CA ILE A 101 -5.74 -3.29 10.30
C ILE A 101 -5.30 -4.28 9.21
N ALA A 102 -4.24 -3.90 8.52
CA ALA A 102 -3.60 -4.67 7.48
C ALA A 102 -2.12 -4.27 7.36
N SER A 103 -1.46 -4.78 6.36
CA SER A 103 -0.08 -4.47 5.99
C SER A 103 0.02 -3.97 4.56
N GLY A 104 1.17 -3.42 4.20
CA GLY A 104 1.52 -3.04 2.86
C GLY A 104 3.01 -2.83 2.72
N VAL A 105 3.47 -2.53 1.53
CA VAL A 105 4.87 -2.20 1.25
C VAL A 105 4.98 -1.01 0.32
N VAL A 106 5.83 -0.04 0.68
CA VAL A 106 6.12 1.13 -0.17
C VAL A 106 6.94 0.68 -1.38
N VAL A 107 6.45 0.96 -2.58
CA VAL A 107 7.07 0.51 -3.85
C VAL A 107 7.41 1.65 -4.81
N GLY A 108 7.19 2.88 -4.42
CA GLY A 108 7.48 4.06 -5.24
C GLY A 108 7.36 5.35 -4.44
N LYS A 109 7.61 6.48 -5.10
CA LYS A 109 7.64 7.79 -4.46
C LYS A 109 6.40 8.05 -3.60
N ASP A 110 5.22 7.75 -4.10
CA ASP A 110 3.94 8.02 -3.48
C ASP A 110 3.03 6.77 -3.41
N LYS A 111 3.59 5.55 -3.63
CA LYS A 111 2.82 4.32 -3.87
C LYS A 111 3.12 3.24 -2.84
N LEU A 112 2.05 2.60 -2.41
CA LEU A 112 2.08 1.41 -1.55
C LEU A 112 1.33 0.28 -2.25
N LEU A 113 1.89 -0.92 -2.20
CA LEU A 113 1.28 -2.15 -2.69
C LEU A 113 0.64 -2.90 -1.54
N THR A 114 -0.59 -3.39 -1.74
CA THR A 114 -1.38 -4.16 -0.77
C THR A 114 -2.41 -5.04 -1.51
N ASN A 115 -3.37 -5.62 -0.81
CA ASN A 115 -4.43 -6.43 -1.42
C ASN A 115 -5.66 -5.64 -1.85
N LYS A 116 -6.42 -6.19 -2.82
CA LYS A 116 -7.76 -5.67 -3.18
C LYS A 116 -8.71 -5.71 -1.99
N HIS A 117 -8.78 -6.84 -1.26
CA HIS A 117 -9.70 -6.98 -0.13
C HIS A 117 -9.40 -5.97 0.99
N VAL A 118 -8.14 -5.53 1.15
CA VAL A 118 -7.77 -4.46 2.09
C VAL A 118 -8.37 -3.13 1.64
N VAL A 119 -8.22 -2.78 0.36
CA VAL A 119 -8.77 -1.51 -0.15
C VAL A 119 -10.30 -1.55 -0.31
N ASP A 120 -10.91 -2.74 -0.44
CA ASP A 120 -12.37 -2.89 -0.46
C ASP A 120 -13.02 -2.42 0.85
N ALA A 121 -12.34 -2.58 1.99
CA ALA A 121 -12.79 -2.10 3.29
C ALA A 121 -12.90 -0.56 3.37
N THR A 122 -12.34 0.18 2.40
CA THR A 122 -12.50 1.64 2.30
C THR A 122 -13.86 2.06 1.73
N HIS A 123 -14.64 1.11 1.19
CA HIS A 123 -15.90 1.37 0.46
C HIS A 123 -15.74 2.44 -0.63
N GLY A 124 -14.59 2.45 -1.32
CA GLY A 124 -14.28 3.39 -2.41
C GLY A 124 -13.75 4.76 -1.96
N ASN A 125 -13.61 4.99 -0.65
CA ASN A 125 -13.02 6.23 -0.14
C ASN A 125 -11.52 6.02 0.17
N PRO A 126 -10.58 6.43 -0.69
CA PRO A 126 -9.15 6.24 -0.45
C PRO A 126 -8.67 6.94 0.83
N ARG A 127 -9.30 8.03 1.23
CA ARG A 127 -8.95 8.78 2.45
C ARG A 127 -9.22 8.00 3.73
N ALA A 128 -10.04 6.95 3.69
CA ALA A 128 -10.26 6.04 4.81
C ALA A 128 -8.99 5.21 5.13
N LEU A 129 -8.09 5.02 4.14
CA LEU A 129 -6.86 4.27 4.31
C LEU A 129 -5.73 5.17 4.81
N LYS A 130 -5.10 4.73 5.91
CA LYS A 130 -3.94 5.39 6.53
C LYS A 130 -2.76 4.42 6.53
N ALA A 131 -1.57 4.93 6.25
CA ALA A 131 -0.33 4.16 6.18
C ALA A 131 0.72 4.72 7.13
N PHE A 132 1.41 3.85 7.84
CA PHE A 132 2.45 4.18 8.83
C PHE A 132 3.69 3.31 8.54
N PRO A 133 4.58 3.75 7.62
CA PRO A 133 5.76 2.98 7.27
C PRO A 133 6.70 2.83 8.45
N SER A 134 7.31 1.64 8.58
CA SER A 134 8.24 1.27 9.66
C SER A 134 7.66 1.45 11.07
N ALA A 135 6.35 1.30 11.28
CA ALA A 135 5.79 1.41 12.62
C ALA A 135 6.45 0.42 13.57
N VAL A 136 6.86 0.90 14.75
CA VAL A 136 7.49 0.10 15.82
C VAL A 136 6.43 -0.41 16.78
N ASN A 137 5.45 0.44 17.08
CA ASN A 137 4.25 0.14 17.86
C ASN A 137 3.22 1.28 17.72
N GLN A 138 2.09 1.12 18.37
CA GLN A 138 0.98 2.10 18.32
C GLN A 138 1.32 3.53 18.80
N ASN A 139 2.45 3.73 19.48
CA ASN A 139 2.91 5.03 19.99
C ASN A 139 4.15 5.54 19.25
N ASN A 140 4.85 4.66 18.52
CA ASN A 140 6.10 4.96 17.84
C ASN A 140 6.02 4.54 16.37
N TYR A 141 5.89 5.51 15.47
CA TYR A 141 5.92 5.36 14.02
C TYR A 141 6.79 6.50 13.44
N PRO A 142 8.11 6.27 13.38
CA PRO A 142 9.12 7.33 13.21
C PRO A 142 8.99 8.09 11.90
N ASN A 143 8.46 7.44 10.87
CA ASN A 143 8.28 8.03 9.53
C ASN A 143 6.90 8.72 9.35
N GLY A 144 6.14 8.87 10.46
CA GLY A 144 4.84 9.54 10.44
C GLY A 144 3.73 8.71 9.80
N GLY A 145 2.64 9.37 9.46
CA GLY A 145 1.48 8.76 8.84
C GLY A 145 1.08 9.46 7.55
N PHE A 146 0.48 8.70 6.63
CA PHE A 146 0.06 9.16 5.31
C PHE A 146 -1.42 8.83 5.07
N THR A 147 -2.11 9.68 4.30
CA THR A 147 -3.51 9.49 3.95
C THR A 147 -3.64 9.09 2.48
N GLY A 148 -4.40 8.04 2.20
CA GLY A 148 -4.68 7.59 0.84
C GLY A 148 -5.35 8.67 0.00
N GLU A 149 -4.93 8.78 -1.27
CA GLU A 149 -5.43 9.74 -2.24
C GLU A 149 -6.18 9.05 -3.38
N GLN A 150 -5.63 7.94 -3.86
CA GLN A 150 -6.19 7.18 -4.97
C GLN A 150 -5.94 5.69 -4.78
N ILE A 151 -6.92 4.87 -5.18
CA ILE A 151 -6.82 3.41 -5.19
C ILE A 151 -6.88 2.93 -6.64
N THR A 152 -5.94 2.08 -7.03
CA THR A 152 -5.95 1.36 -8.29
C THR A 152 -5.89 -0.14 -8.02
N LYS A 153 -6.97 -0.85 -8.34
CA LYS A 153 -7.01 -2.32 -8.24
C LYS A 153 -6.39 -2.94 -9.49
N TYR A 154 -5.61 -3.99 -9.30
CA TYR A 154 -5.07 -4.76 -10.42
C TYR A 154 -6.22 -5.35 -11.26
N PRO A 155 -6.18 -5.26 -12.59
CA PRO A 155 -7.19 -5.88 -13.46
C PRO A 155 -7.08 -7.41 -13.37
N GLY A 156 -8.22 -8.12 -13.39
CA GLY A 156 -8.24 -9.58 -13.27
C GLY A 156 -8.42 -10.07 -11.83
N ASN A 157 -8.07 -11.33 -11.58
CA ASN A 157 -8.39 -12.04 -10.34
C ASN A 157 -7.36 -11.88 -9.22
N ALA A 158 -6.13 -11.49 -9.55
CA ALA A 158 -5.07 -11.29 -8.57
C ALA A 158 -5.50 -10.29 -7.48
N ASP A 159 -5.30 -10.67 -6.22
CA ASP A 159 -5.70 -9.88 -5.05
C ASP A 159 -4.67 -8.78 -4.75
N LEU A 160 -4.44 -7.88 -5.74
CA LEU A 160 -3.47 -6.80 -5.69
C LEU A 160 -4.12 -5.44 -5.90
N ALA A 161 -3.63 -4.44 -5.15
CA ALA A 161 -3.99 -3.04 -5.33
C ALA A 161 -2.80 -2.13 -5.02
N ILE A 162 -2.74 -1.01 -5.72
CA ILE A 162 -1.82 0.10 -5.43
C ILE A 162 -2.64 1.24 -4.84
N VAL A 163 -2.14 1.80 -3.75
CA VAL A 163 -2.67 3.03 -3.15
C VAL A 163 -1.64 4.13 -3.33
N LYS A 164 -2.07 5.24 -3.94
CA LYS A 164 -1.31 6.48 -3.97
C LYS A 164 -1.64 7.29 -2.72
N PHE A 165 -0.63 7.91 -2.12
CA PHE A 165 -0.75 8.71 -0.91
C PHE A 165 -0.47 10.19 -1.17
N SER A 166 -1.22 11.04 -0.48
CA SER A 166 -0.89 12.47 -0.39
C SER A 166 0.37 12.66 0.45
N PRO A 167 1.17 13.69 0.16
CA PRO A 167 2.28 14.08 1.03
C PRO A 167 1.83 14.32 2.48
N ASN A 168 2.75 14.13 3.43
CA ASN A 168 2.52 14.45 4.83
C ASN A 168 2.51 15.97 5.08
N ASP A 169 2.34 16.40 6.33
CA ASP A 169 2.35 17.82 6.76
C ASP A 169 3.70 18.53 6.55
N LYS A 170 4.78 17.78 6.30
CA LYS A 170 6.10 18.29 5.92
C LYS A 170 6.31 18.31 4.40
N ASN A 171 5.26 18.09 3.62
CA ASN A 171 5.29 17.98 2.16
C ASN A 171 6.23 16.88 1.63
N GLN A 172 6.37 15.77 2.38
CA GLN A 172 7.16 14.60 2.00
C GLN A 172 6.23 13.49 1.52
N ASN A 173 6.59 12.83 0.42
CA ASN A 173 5.91 11.63 -0.04
C ASN A 173 6.35 10.40 0.80
N ILE A 174 5.53 9.36 0.81
CA ILE A 174 5.80 8.14 1.59
C ILE A 174 7.12 7.46 1.21
N GLY A 175 7.49 7.45 -0.07
CA GLY A 175 8.76 6.90 -0.55
C GLY A 175 9.96 7.86 -0.45
N GLU A 176 9.78 9.05 0.15
CA GLU A 176 10.86 9.97 0.49
C GLU A 176 11.27 9.84 1.97
N VAL A 177 10.38 9.28 2.81
CA VAL A 177 10.70 9.01 4.23
C VAL A 177 11.23 7.59 4.47
N VAL A 178 11.00 6.66 3.53
CA VAL A 178 11.62 5.33 3.49
C VAL A 178 12.07 5.01 2.08
N THR A 179 13.13 4.22 1.92
CA THR A 179 13.52 3.70 0.62
C THR A 179 12.47 2.69 0.14
N PRO A 180 11.85 2.87 -1.04
CA PRO A 180 10.92 1.89 -1.57
C PRO A 180 11.55 0.50 -1.73
N ALA A 181 10.77 -0.55 -1.55
CA ALA A 181 11.22 -1.92 -1.67
C ALA A 181 11.64 -2.25 -3.12
N THR A 182 12.67 -3.06 -3.25
CA THR A 182 13.05 -3.66 -4.54
C THR A 182 12.05 -4.75 -4.90
N LEU A 183 11.49 -4.66 -6.11
CA LEU A 183 10.59 -5.66 -6.65
C LEU A 183 11.38 -6.66 -7.50
N SER A 184 11.14 -7.97 -7.30
CA SER A 184 11.72 -9.03 -8.11
C SER A 184 11.00 -9.14 -9.47
N ASP A 185 11.72 -9.57 -10.50
CA ASP A 185 11.12 -9.99 -11.78
C ASP A 185 10.53 -11.40 -11.72
N ASN A 186 10.74 -12.11 -10.60
CA ASN A 186 10.30 -13.49 -10.34
C ASN A 186 10.85 -14.56 -11.31
N ALA A 187 11.86 -14.23 -12.14
CA ALA A 187 12.40 -15.16 -13.13
C ALA A 187 12.94 -16.46 -12.50
N ASP A 188 13.53 -16.36 -11.31
CA ASP A 188 14.17 -17.46 -10.59
C ASP A 188 13.32 -17.98 -9.42
N THR A 189 12.04 -17.60 -9.31
CA THR A 189 11.22 -18.03 -8.19
C THR A 189 10.70 -19.45 -8.40
N ASN A 190 11.06 -20.36 -7.47
CA ASN A 190 10.79 -21.79 -7.58
C ASN A 190 10.22 -22.37 -6.28
N GLN A 191 9.58 -23.54 -6.41
CA GLN A 191 9.17 -24.37 -5.26
C GLN A 191 10.40 -24.73 -4.40
N ASN A 192 10.22 -24.81 -3.08
CA ASN A 192 11.21 -25.02 -2.02
C ASN A 192 12.17 -23.84 -1.79
N GLN A 193 12.00 -22.72 -2.48
CA GLN A 193 12.80 -21.51 -2.22
C GLN A 193 12.47 -20.94 -0.84
N PRO A 194 13.48 -20.59 -0.02
CA PRO A 194 13.29 -19.89 1.24
C PRO A 194 12.66 -18.51 1.02
N ILE A 195 11.71 -18.17 1.87
CA ILE A 195 11.03 -16.87 1.85
C ILE A 195 10.74 -16.38 3.26
N THR A 196 10.47 -15.09 3.38
CA THR A 196 9.92 -14.48 4.59
C THR A 196 8.66 -13.68 4.28
N VAL A 197 7.74 -13.60 5.23
CA VAL A 197 6.61 -12.67 5.22
C VAL A 197 6.77 -11.73 6.40
N THR A 198 6.85 -10.43 6.13
CA THR A 198 7.02 -9.41 7.16
C THR A 198 5.85 -8.45 7.17
N GLY A 199 5.20 -8.26 8.32
CA GLY A 199 4.03 -7.40 8.42
C GLY A 199 3.54 -7.17 9.85
N TYR A 200 2.27 -6.84 9.97
CA TYR A 200 1.64 -6.38 11.21
C TYR A 200 0.46 -7.27 11.61
N PRO A 201 0.72 -8.43 12.24
CA PRO A 201 -0.30 -9.39 12.62
C PRO A 201 -1.21 -8.87 13.73
N GLY A 202 -2.50 -9.16 13.66
CA GLY A 202 -3.51 -8.68 14.60
C GLY A 202 -3.57 -9.41 15.92
N ASP A 203 -2.88 -10.56 16.05
CA ASP A 203 -2.73 -11.33 17.31
C ASP A 203 -1.53 -10.89 18.16
N LYS A 204 -0.87 -9.82 17.75
CA LYS A 204 0.29 -9.22 18.43
C LYS A 204 -0.04 -7.80 18.89
N PRO A 205 0.80 -7.19 19.76
CA PRO A 205 0.59 -5.80 20.14
C PRO A 205 0.46 -4.88 18.92
N LEU A 206 -0.49 -3.95 18.96
CA LEU A 206 -0.89 -3.12 17.84
C LEU A 206 0.29 -2.38 17.22
N ALA A 207 0.39 -2.49 15.88
CA ALA A 207 1.43 -1.88 15.06
C ALA A 207 2.87 -2.34 15.40
N THR A 208 3.04 -3.55 15.96
CA THR A 208 4.35 -4.19 16.05
C THR A 208 4.63 -5.03 14.79
N MET A 209 5.83 -4.88 14.24
CA MET A 209 6.25 -5.60 13.03
C MET A 209 6.78 -7.00 13.39
N TRP A 210 6.35 -8.00 12.64
CA TRP A 210 6.74 -9.40 12.82
C TRP A 210 7.10 -10.05 11.50
N GLU A 211 8.08 -10.93 11.55
CA GLU A 211 8.50 -11.76 10.41
C GLU A 211 8.25 -13.23 10.69
N SER A 212 7.78 -13.94 9.67
CA SER A 212 7.66 -15.39 9.64
C SER A 212 8.51 -15.94 8.51
N ARG A 213 9.17 -17.08 8.73
CA ARG A 213 10.09 -17.73 7.78
C ARG A 213 9.56 -19.09 7.37
N GLY A 214 9.82 -19.45 6.12
CA GLY A 214 9.43 -20.73 5.56
C GLY A 214 9.91 -20.88 4.13
N LYS A 215 9.21 -21.68 3.35
CA LYS A 215 9.51 -21.89 1.93
C LYS A 215 8.24 -22.00 1.10
N ILE A 216 8.39 -21.76 -0.19
CA ILE A 216 7.32 -21.98 -1.17
C ILE A 216 7.07 -23.50 -1.27
N THR A 217 5.83 -23.92 -1.01
CA THR A 217 5.42 -25.33 -1.11
C THR A 217 4.76 -25.64 -2.44
N GLN A 218 4.13 -24.64 -3.08
CA GLN A 218 3.45 -24.81 -4.37
C GLN A 218 3.39 -23.47 -5.12
N ILE A 219 3.46 -23.53 -6.44
CA ILE A 219 3.19 -22.42 -7.35
C ILE A 219 2.03 -22.82 -8.26
N GLN A 220 0.98 -21.99 -8.30
CA GLN A 220 -0.22 -22.24 -9.11
C GLN A 220 -0.67 -20.97 -9.81
N GLY A 221 -0.28 -20.82 -11.08
CA GLY A 221 -0.56 -19.59 -11.84
C GLY A 221 0.07 -18.36 -11.21
N GLU A 222 -0.76 -17.39 -10.83
CA GLU A 222 -0.34 -16.15 -10.15
C GLU A 222 -0.20 -16.30 -8.63
N ASP A 223 -0.55 -17.45 -8.06
CA ASP A 223 -0.50 -17.71 -6.62
C ASP A 223 0.71 -18.57 -6.22
N MET A 224 1.27 -18.28 -5.05
CA MET A 224 2.22 -19.12 -4.34
C MET A 224 1.65 -19.53 -2.98
N HIS A 225 1.86 -20.80 -2.59
CA HIS A 225 1.55 -21.33 -1.27
C HIS A 225 2.84 -21.59 -0.51
N TYR A 226 2.82 -21.51 0.82
CA TYR A 226 4.00 -21.66 1.66
C TYR A 226 3.68 -22.16 3.07
N ASP A 227 4.71 -22.65 3.75
CA ASP A 227 4.65 -23.31 5.05
C ASP A 227 5.04 -22.41 6.24
N LEU A 228 4.86 -21.10 6.13
CA LEU A 228 5.04 -20.14 7.21
C LEU A 228 3.71 -19.67 7.81
N SER A 229 3.76 -19.18 9.07
CA SER A 229 2.58 -18.79 9.83
C SER A 229 2.21 -17.33 9.66
N THR A 230 0.92 -17.04 9.45
CA THR A 230 0.36 -15.69 9.41
C THR A 230 -0.97 -15.63 10.14
N THR A 231 -1.41 -14.44 10.52
CA THR A 231 -2.75 -14.16 11.08
C THR A 231 -3.40 -12.98 10.36
N GLY A 232 -4.67 -12.72 10.64
CA GLY A 232 -5.34 -11.50 10.21
C GLY A 232 -4.50 -10.27 10.57
N GLY A 233 -4.47 -9.26 9.69
CA GLY A 233 -3.54 -8.13 9.77
C GLY A 233 -2.29 -8.28 8.89
N ASN A 234 -1.86 -9.52 8.57
CA ASN A 234 -0.81 -9.76 7.61
C ASN A 234 -1.25 -9.56 6.14
N SER A 235 -2.54 -9.44 5.84
CA SER A 235 -3.03 -9.09 4.51
C SER A 235 -2.29 -7.86 3.97
N GLY A 236 -1.68 -7.98 2.78
CA GLY A 236 -0.86 -6.93 2.16
C GLY A 236 0.62 -6.96 2.52
N SER A 237 1.06 -7.86 3.41
CA SER A 237 2.48 -8.04 3.75
C SER A 237 3.30 -8.44 2.53
N PRO A 238 4.50 -7.85 2.32
CA PRO A 238 5.43 -8.35 1.31
C PRO A 238 5.93 -9.75 1.65
N VAL A 239 6.09 -10.56 0.61
CA VAL A 239 6.84 -11.81 0.62
C VAL A 239 8.20 -11.53 0.04
N PHE A 240 9.27 -11.74 0.82
CA PHE A 240 10.65 -11.51 0.41
C PHE A 240 11.36 -12.80 0.04
N ASN A 241 12.19 -12.74 -1.00
CA ASN A 241 13.18 -13.78 -1.31
C ASN A 241 14.47 -13.61 -0.47
N SER A 242 15.45 -14.49 -0.66
CA SER A 242 16.74 -14.45 0.04
C SER A 242 17.60 -13.21 -0.29
N ARG A 243 17.27 -12.45 -1.33
CA ARG A 243 17.90 -11.17 -1.69
C ARG A 243 17.18 -9.97 -1.11
N ASN A 244 16.16 -10.18 -0.26
CA ASN A 244 15.27 -9.15 0.28
C ASN A 244 14.49 -8.36 -0.80
N GLU A 245 14.19 -9.01 -1.92
CA GLU A 245 13.34 -8.47 -2.98
C GLU A 245 11.92 -8.98 -2.79
N VAL A 246 10.93 -8.12 -3.02
CA VAL A 246 9.51 -8.50 -2.96
C VAL A 246 9.17 -9.35 -4.16
N ILE A 247 8.70 -10.58 -3.93
CA ILE A 247 8.25 -11.53 -4.97
C ILE A 247 6.73 -11.60 -5.05
N GLY A 248 6.02 -11.24 -3.98
CA GLY A 248 4.56 -11.31 -3.91
C GLY A 248 4.00 -10.56 -2.72
N ILE A 249 2.67 -10.53 -2.66
CA ILE A 249 1.89 -9.92 -1.57
C ILE A 249 0.99 -10.98 -0.94
N HIS A 250 1.18 -11.19 0.37
CA HIS A 250 0.39 -12.11 1.18
C HIS A 250 -1.09 -11.75 1.18
N TRP A 251 -1.97 -12.72 0.95
CA TRP A 251 -3.41 -12.49 0.92
C TRP A 251 -4.19 -13.27 1.99
N GLY A 252 -3.64 -14.30 2.60
CA GLY A 252 -4.33 -15.16 3.55
C GLY A 252 -3.89 -16.62 3.42
N GLY A 253 -4.80 -17.55 3.69
CA GLY A 253 -4.51 -18.98 3.66
C GLY A 253 -5.74 -19.83 3.44
N ALA A 254 -5.57 -21.15 3.53
CA ALA A 254 -6.64 -22.12 3.61
C ALA A 254 -6.55 -22.82 4.96
N ALA A 255 -7.68 -22.89 5.66
CA ALA A 255 -7.76 -23.41 7.03
C ALA A 255 -6.99 -24.74 7.20
N ASN A 256 -6.05 -24.75 8.15
CA ASN A 256 -5.22 -25.87 8.55
C ASN A 256 -4.30 -26.47 7.46
N SER A 257 -4.03 -25.73 6.38
CA SER A 257 -3.30 -26.27 5.24
C SER A 257 -2.08 -25.43 4.84
N TYR A 258 -2.29 -24.18 4.41
CA TYR A 258 -1.21 -23.32 3.93
C TYR A 258 -1.59 -21.85 4.06
N ASN A 259 -0.60 -20.97 4.00
CA ASN A 259 -0.76 -19.57 3.72
C ASN A 259 -0.29 -19.26 2.29
N GLY A 260 -0.70 -18.13 1.74
CA GLY A 260 -0.41 -17.84 0.34
C GLY A 260 -0.29 -16.35 0.02
N ALA A 261 0.30 -16.10 -1.15
CA ALA A 261 0.48 -14.79 -1.73
C ALA A 261 0.21 -14.81 -3.23
N VAL A 262 -0.08 -13.64 -3.78
CA VAL A 262 -0.08 -13.42 -5.23
C VAL A 262 1.26 -12.86 -5.66
N PHE A 263 1.80 -13.36 -6.78
CA PHE A 263 3.00 -12.79 -7.41
C PHE A 263 2.77 -11.38 -7.89
N ILE A 264 3.82 -10.53 -7.84
CA ILE A 264 3.74 -9.14 -8.31
C ILE A 264 4.08 -8.97 -9.80
N ASN A 265 4.88 -9.89 -10.37
CA ASN A 265 5.39 -9.85 -11.75
C ASN A 265 5.36 -11.25 -12.38
N LYS A 266 4.17 -11.78 -12.68
CA LYS A 266 4.06 -13.09 -13.32
C LYS A 266 2.97 -13.13 -14.39
#